data_3be0d4f2f306aa99086659472b917338
#
_entry.id   3be0d4f2f306aa99086659472b917338
#
_cell.length_a   1.000
_cell.length_b   1.000
_cell.length_c   1.000
_cell.angle_alpha   90.00
_cell.angle_beta   90.00
_cell.angle_gamma   90.00
#
_symmetry.space_group_name_H-M   'P 1'
#
loop_
_entity.id
_entity.type
_entity.pdbx_description
1 polymer ?
#
loop_
_entity_poly.entity_id
_entity_poly.type
_entity_poly.pdbx_seq_one_letter_code
_entity_poly.pdbx_strand_id
1 'polypeptide(L)'
;STNIWASDVDTSEPMELKMYLIGDRTPDFDEVYGKINEILEEKLNCTLSVDFLSWGEHDTKYSLLFSGGEDFDLIFTASSWCHYEHTVALGGFAELTEEDIQTYAPGIWDVVPEMAWDQAKIDGKVYMVPNYSNEFGQDVLAVRGDLMEEYGIDEIKDWDSLMAFYKACAENGMYASLGGPWYQYFQEKGLSTVGGAPKGGELV
;
A
#
# COMPACT_ATOMS: atom_id res chain seq x y z
N SER A 1 -9.92 21.12 18.42
CA SER A 1 -8.91 20.62 17.47
C SER A 1 -7.83 19.95 18.30
N THR A 2 -7.71 18.66 18.15
CA THR A 2 -6.64 17.86 18.76
C THR A 2 -5.32 18.38 18.16
N ASN A 3 -4.36 18.71 19.02
CA ASN A 3 -3.02 19.06 18.54
C ASN A 3 -2.41 17.76 17.96
N ILE A 4 -2.23 17.70 16.66
CA ILE A 4 -1.66 16.54 15.97
C ILE A 4 -0.12 16.51 16.01
N TRP A 5 0.48 17.60 16.54
CA TRP A 5 1.92 17.76 16.63
C TRP A 5 2.40 17.44 18.05
N ALA A 6 3.51 16.74 18.13
CA ALA A 6 4.16 16.49 19.41
C ALA A 6 4.65 17.80 20.05
N SER A 7 4.45 17.94 21.36
CA SER A 7 4.88 19.14 22.10
C SER A 7 6.31 19.05 22.64
N ASP A 8 6.88 17.85 22.70
CA ASP A 8 8.12 17.55 23.42
C ASP A 8 9.30 17.15 22.51
N VAL A 9 9.18 17.42 21.18
CA VAL A 9 10.28 17.21 20.24
C VAL A 9 11.21 18.43 20.29
N ASP A 10 12.51 18.18 20.47
CA ASP A 10 13.51 19.22 20.34
C ASP A 10 13.68 19.61 18.88
N THR A 11 13.21 20.79 18.52
CA THR A 11 13.28 21.36 17.19
C THR A 11 14.28 22.53 17.10
N SER A 12 15.21 22.64 18.03
CA SER A 12 16.16 23.74 18.09
C SER A 12 17.18 23.77 16.94
N GLU A 13 17.51 22.57 16.43
CA GLU A 13 18.43 22.41 15.31
C GLU A 13 17.68 21.98 14.06
N PRO A 14 18.00 22.53 12.87
CA PRO A 14 17.39 22.11 11.62
C PRO A 14 17.79 20.68 11.26
N MET A 15 16.85 19.89 10.75
CA MET A 15 17.08 18.51 10.34
C MET A 15 16.60 18.26 8.91
N GLU A 16 17.37 17.51 8.14
CA GLU A 16 16.95 16.98 6.86
C GLU A 16 16.63 15.49 7.02
N LEU A 17 15.39 15.12 6.69
CA LEU A 17 14.93 13.74 6.68
C LEU A 17 14.92 13.21 5.25
N LYS A 18 15.33 11.95 5.08
CA LYS A 18 15.32 11.27 3.79
C LYS A 18 14.31 10.11 3.79
N MET A 19 13.43 10.09 2.77
CA MET A 19 12.40 9.09 2.61
C MET A 19 12.48 8.40 1.25
N TYR A 20 12.26 7.08 1.23
CA TYR A 20 12.06 6.32 0.00
C TYR A 20 10.60 5.92 -0.17
N LEU A 21 10.06 6.21 -1.36
CA LEU A 21 8.73 5.78 -1.81
C LEU A 21 8.84 4.80 -2.97
N ILE A 22 7.80 4.00 -3.17
CA ILE A 22 7.69 3.11 -4.33
C ILE A 22 6.85 3.79 -5.40
N GLY A 23 7.32 3.77 -6.64
CA GLY A 23 6.62 4.34 -7.77
C GLY A 23 7.47 5.31 -8.58
N ASP A 24 6.80 6.17 -9.33
CA ASP A 24 7.44 7.17 -10.17
C ASP A 24 7.12 8.57 -9.67
N ARG A 25 8.09 9.47 -9.80
CA ARG A 25 7.90 10.88 -9.45
C ARG A 25 6.85 11.50 -10.37
N THR A 26 5.81 12.08 -9.78
CA THR A 26 4.75 12.76 -10.53
C THR A 26 5.18 14.15 -10.99
N PRO A 27 4.55 14.73 -12.05
CA PRO A 27 4.86 16.08 -12.52
C PRO A 27 4.70 17.16 -11.45
N ASP A 28 3.71 17.02 -10.56
CA ASP A 28 3.39 18.01 -9.52
C ASP A 28 4.14 17.77 -8.20
N PHE A 29 5.06 16.81 -8.18
CA PHE A 29 5.79 16.42 -6.98
C PHE A 29 6.47 17.59 -6.29
N ASP A 30 7.22 18.42 -7.04
CA ASP A 30 7.97 19.52 -6.49
C ASP A 30 7.08 20.59 -5.85
N GLU A 31 5.93 20.87 -6.46
CA GLU A 31 4.96 21.81 -5.89
C GLU A 31 4.36 21.29 -4.59
N VAL A 32 3.95 20.01 -4.57
CA VAL A 32 3.32 19.38 -3.40
C VAL A 32 4.31 19.26 -2.25
N TYR A 33 5.49 18.70 -2.50
CA TYR A 33 6.51 18.54 -1.45
C TYR A 33 7.17 19.85 -1.03
N GLY A 34 7.21 20.85 -1.91
CA GLY A 34 7.58 22.21 -1.52
C GLY A 34 6.65 22.75 -0.43
N LYS A 35 5.34 22.62 -0.61
CA LYS A 35 4.36 23.05 0.41
C LYS A 35 4.41 22.19 1.69
N ILE A 36 4.68 20.90 1.56
CA ILE A 36 4.89 20.03 2.73
C ILE A 36 6.10 20.52 3.52
N ASN A 37 7.20 20.82 2.85
CA ASN A 37 8.42 21.29 3.50
C ASN A 37 8.23 22.65 4.18
N GLU A 38 7.49 23.60 3.59
CA GLU A 38 7.11 24.85 4.25
C GLU A 38 6.42 24.59 5.62
N ILE A 39 5.53 23.61 5.67
CA ILE A 39 4.83 23.23 6.91
C ILE A 39 5.78 22.54 7.89
N LEU A 40 6.62 21.63 7.41
CA LEU A 40 7.59 20.92 8.24
C LEU A 40 8.63 21.86 8.85
N GLU A 41 9.15 22.80 8.08
CA GLU A 41 10.05 23.82 8.57
C GLU A 41 9.38 24.68 9.66
N GLU A 42 8.14 25.13 9.42
CA GLU A 42 7.40 25.95 10.41
C GLU A 42 7.12 25.18 11.72
N LYS A 43 6.77 23.90 11.61
CA LYS A 43 6.27 23.12 12.75
C LYS A 43 7.34 22.33 13.48
N LEU A 44 8.32 21.81 12.75
CA LEU A 44 9.30 20.84 13.25
C LEU A 44 10.75 21.23 12.96
N ASN A 45 11.00 22.39 12.31
CA ASN A 45 12.33 22.82 11.88
C ASN A 45 13.06 21.71 11.08
N CYS A 46 12.34 21.02 10.20
CA CYS A 46 12.91 19.97 9.35
C CYS A 46 12.43 20.08 7.91
N THR A 47 13.17 19.46 7.01
CA THR A 47 12.80 19.23 5.61
C THR A 47 12.76 17.74 5.31
N LEU A 48 11.98 17.35 4.30
CA LEU A 48 11.87 15.99 3.82
C LEU A 48 12.33 15.93 2.37
N SER A 49 13.38 15.17 2.10
CA SER A 49 13.77 14.79 0.76
C SER A 49 13.21 13.40 0.42
N VAL A 50 12.73 13.21 -0.80
CA VAL A 50 12.07 11.97 -1.21
C VAL A 50 12.69 11.42 -2.48
N ASP A 51 13.17 10.20 -2.40
CA ASP A 51 13.62 9.42 -3.53
C ASP A 51 12.62 8.31 -3.88
N PHE A 52 12.57 7.91 -5.14
CA PHE A 52 11.66 6.89 -5.63
C PHE A 52 12.39 5.64 -6.07
N LEU A 53 11.86 4.50 -5.66
CA LEU A 53 12.18 3.20 -6.22
C LEU A 53 11.11 2.85 -7.25
N SER A 54 11.48 2.76 -8.51
CA SER A 54 10.52 2.45 -9.57
C SER A 54 9.89 1.06 -9.38
N TRP A 55 8.69 0.86 -9.89
CA TRP A 55 8.00 -0.43 -9.84
C TRP A 55 8.79 -1.60 -10.41
N GLY A 56 9.66 -1.34 -11.39
CA GLY A 56 10.51 -2.38 -12.01
C GLY A 56 11.76 -2.75 -11.20
N GLU A 57 12.20 -1.89 -10.29
CA GLU A 57 13.48 -2.04 -9.59
C GLU A 57 13.35 -2.16 -8.07
N HIS A 58 12.18 -1.79 -7.50
CA HIS A 58 12.03 -1.66 -6.05
C HIS A 58 12.41 -2.95 -5.31
N ASP A 59 12.02 -4.10 -5.81
CA ASP A 59 12.27 -5.40 -5.17
C ASP A 59 13.76 -5.66 -4.96
N THR A 60 14.58 -5.37 -5.96
CA THR A 60 16.04 -5.54 -5.87
C THR A 60 16.70 -4.41 -5.08
N LYS A 61 16.34 -3.17 -5.37
CA LYS A 61 16.96 -1.99 -4.75
C LYS A 61 16.62 -1.87 -3.27
N TYR A 62 15.42 -2.28 -2.87
CA TYR A 62 14.98 -2.23 -1.48
C TYR A 62 15.95 -2.97 -0.55
N SER A 63 16.27 -4.21 -0.87
CA SER A 63 17.22 -5.00 -0.08
C SER A 63 18.64 -4.40 -0.08
N LEU A 64 19.04 -3.75 -1.17
CA LEU A 64 20.36 -3.11 -1.27
C LEU A 64 20.47 -1.86 -0.39
N LEU A 65 19.40 -1.08 -0.19
CA LEU A 65 19.42 0.08 0.72
C LEU A 65 19.79 -0.34 2.13
N PHE A 66 19.18 -1.40 2.65
CA PHE A 66 19.46 -1.90 4.00
C PHE A 66 20.84 -2.54 4.12
N SER A 67 21.27 -3.29 3.11
CA SER A 67 22.58 -3.97 3.13
C SER A 67 23.75 -3.05 2.79
N GLY A 68 23.50 -2.01 2.02
CA GLY A 68 24.51 -1.04 1.57
C GLY A 68 24.88 0.01 2.62
N GLY A 69 24.14 0.10 3.73
CA GLY A 69 24.35 1.12 4.75
C GLY A 69 24.01 2.54 4.23
N GLU A 70 23.05 2.62 3.31
CA GLU A 70 22.53 3.91 2.86
C GLU A 70 21.83 4.62 4.02
N ASP A 71 22.10 5.89 4.18
CA ASP A 71 21.50 6.71 5.24
C ASP A 71 20.14 7.23 4.80
N PHE A 72 19.08 6.77 5.47
CA PHE A 72 17.70 7.26 5.28
C PHE A 72 16.90 7.06 6.56
N ASP A 73 15.85 7.86 6.73
CA ASP A 73 15.03 7.89 7.94
C ASP A 73 13.72 7.12 7.77
N LEU A 74 13.12 7.21 6.59
CA LEU A 74 11.80 6.65 6.30
C LEU A 74 11.82 5.87 4.99
N ILE A 75 11.07 4.78 4.94
CA ILE A 75 10.86 4.02 3.71
C ILE A 75 9.45 3.43 3.68
N PHE A 76 8.82 3.46 2.52
CA PHE A 76 7.56 2.74 2.32
C PHE A 76 7.78 1.23 2.44
N THR A 77 6.89 0.56 3.16
CA THR A 77 6.88 -0.90 3.28
C THR A 77 5.46 -1.45 3.22
N ALA A 78 5.32 -2.74 2.96
CA ALA A 78 4.04 -3.44 2.97
C ALA A 78 4.23 -4.92 3.31
N SER A 79 3.28 -5.49 4.03
CA SER A 79 3.34 -6.87 4.52
C SER A 79 3.35 -7.91 3.41
N SER A 80 2.58 -7.69 2.34
CA SER A 80 2.37 -8.72 1.31
C SER A 80 3.34 -8.67 0.13
N TRP A 81 4.00 -7.53 -0.15
CA TRP A 81 4.78 -7.37 -1.38
C TRP A 81 6.01 -6.47 -1.25
N CYS A 82 6.19 -5.75 -0.14
CA CYS A 82 7.30 -4.81 0.06
C CYS A 82 8.10 -5.10 1.33
N HIS A 83 8.48 -6.37 1.52
CA HIS A 83 9.50 -6.88 2.43
C HIS A 83 9.35 -6.55 3.92
N TYR A 84 8.17 -6.16 4.42
CA TYR A 84 8.00 -5.73 5.82
C TYR A 84 8.52 -6.78 6.82
N GLU A 85 7.97 -7.98 6.81
CA GLU A 85 8.35 -9.06 7.75
C GLU A 85 9.82 -9.45 7.62
N HIS A 86 10.31 -9.54 6.39
CA HIS A 86 11.70 -9.90 6.13
C HIS A 86 12.66 -8.83 6.68
N THR A 87 12.35 -7.56 6.47
CA THR A 87 13.18 -6.44 6.95
C THR A 87 13.17 -6.34 8.46
N VAL A 88 12.02 -6.55 9.11
CA VAL A 88 11.94 -6.66 10.58
C VAL A 88 12.81 -7.78 11.10
N ALA A 89 12.74 -8.97 10.49
CA ALA A 89 13.57 -10.13 10.90
C ALA A 89 15.08 -9.88 10.80
N LEU A 90 15.49 -9.00 9.88
CA LEU A 90 16.89 -8.56 9.73
C LEU A 90 17.26 -7.37 10.62
N GLY A 91 16.33 -6.83 11.40
CA GLY A 91 16.57 -5.66 12.26
C GLY A 91 16.67 -4.34 11.48
N GLY A 92 16.08 -4.27 10.28
CA GLY A 92 16.14 -3.09 9.41
C GLY A 92 15.17 -1.97 9.82
N PHE A 93 14.18 -2.25 10.65
CA PHE A 93 13.24 -1.24 11.16
C PHE A 93 13.36 -1.06 12.68
N ALA A 94 13.22 0.16 13.13
CA ALA A 94 13.09 0.48 14.56
C ALA A 94 11.70 0.07 15.07
N GLU A 95 11.63 -0.43 16.29
CA GLU A 95 10.37 -0.65 16.98
C GLU A 95 9.69 0.69 17.28
N LEU A 96 8.41 0.80 16.99
CA LEU A 96 7.54 1.92 17.31
C LEU A 96 6.68 1.49 18.51
N THR A 97 7.01 1.93 19.70
CA THR A 97 6.20 1.60 20.88
C THR A 97 4.89 2.39 20.86
N GLU A 98 3.86 1.86 21.49
CA GLU A 98 2.59 2.59 21.66
C GLU A 98 2.82 3.91 22.39
N GLU A 99 3.69 3.93 23.40
CA GLU A 99 4.07 5.13 24.13
C GLU A 99 4.72 6.18 23.22
N ASP A 100 5.64 5.78 22.35
CA ASP A 100 6.27 6.68 21.38
C ASP A 100 5.24 7.26 20.40
N ILE A 101 4.36 6.42 19.87
CA ILE A 101 3.35 6.87 18.89
C ILE A 101 2.37 7.84 19.57
N GLN A 102 1.90 7.53 20.77
CA GLN A 102 1.00 8.41 21.53
C GLN A 102 1.67 9.71 21.94
N THR A 103 2.95 9.67 22.26
CA THR A 103 3.72 10.85 22.66
C THR A 103 4.05 11.75 21.48
N TYR A 104 4.59 11.17 20.40
CA TYR A 104 5.16 11.93 19.28
C TYR A 104 4.23 12.08 18.09
N ALA A 105 3.21 11.22 17.96
CA ALA A 105 2.25 11.25 16.86
C ALA A 105 0.81 10.97 17.32
N PRO A 106 0.28 11.67 18.34
CA PRO A 106 -1.04 11.38 18.93
C PRO A 106 -2.16 11.43 17.90
N GLY A 107 -2.08 12.33 16.92
CA GLY A 107 -3.09 12.43 15.88
C GLY A 107 -3.18 11.20 14.96
N ILE A 108 -2.06 10.50 14.75
CA ILE A 108 -2.04 9.24 14.01
C ILE A 108 -2.68 8.12 14.85
N TRP A 109 -2.34 8.06 16.14
CA TRP A 109 -2.90 7.07 17.05
C TRP A 109 -4.43 7.15 17.11
N ASP A 110 -4.96 8.36 17.19
CA ASP A 110 -6.41 8.59 17.29
C ASP A 110 -7.18 8.25 15.99
N VAL A 111 -6.52 8.35 14.83
CA VAL A 111 -7.15 8.19 13.51
C VAL A 111 -7.06 6.76 12.99
N VAL A 112 -5.93 6.08 13.21
CA VAL A 112 -5.70 4.72 12.73
C VAL A 112 -6.47 3.72 13.60
N PRO A 113 -7.35 2.88 13.03
CA PRO A 113 -8.11 1.90 13.81
C PRO A 113 -7.20 0.89 14.53
N GLU A 114 -7.61 0.46 15.72
CA GLU A 114 -6.89 -0.56 16.52
C GLU A 114 -6.56 -1.82 15.70
N MET A 115 -7.50 -2.28 14.89
CA MET A 115 -7.29 -3.45 14.01
C MET A 115 -6.12 -3.26 13.03
N ALA A 116 -5.87 -2.04 12.54
CA ALA A 116 -4.75 -1.77 11.63
C ALA A 116 -3.41 -1.83 12.38
N TRP A 117 -3.38 -1.32 13.61
CA TRP A 117 -2.20 -1.48 14.47
C TRP A 117 -1.93 -2.94 14.80
N ASP A 118 -2.97 -3.73 15.10
CA ASP A 118 -2.83 -5.16 15.37
C ASP A 118 -2.30 -5.93 14.17
N GLN A 119 -2.72 -5.59 12.96
CA GLN A 119 -2.20 -6.20 11.72
C GLN A 119 -0.77 -5.77 11.39
N ALA A 120 -0.32 -4.64 11.90
CA ALA A 120 1.07 -4.19 11.73
C ALA A 120 2.06 -4.89 12.69
N LYS A 121 1.57 -5.63 13.68
CA LYS A 121 2.43 -6.30 14.67
C LYS A 121 3.14 -7.52 14.09
N ILE A 122 4.43 -7.61 14.37
CA ILE A 122 5.25 -8.81 14.20
C ILE A 122 5.77 -9.18 15.58
N ASP A 123 5.48 -10.40 16.05
CA ASP A 123 5.83 -10.88 17.40
C ASP A 123 5.36 -9.91 18.51
N GLY A 124 4.18 -9.30 18.32
CA GLY A 124 3.57 -8.38 19.28
C GLY A 124 4.11 -6.95 19.25
N LYS A 125 5.01 -6.61 18.34
CA LYS A 125 5.66 -5.32 18.21
C LYS A 125 5.33 -4.64 16.89
N VAL A 126 5.23 -3.32 16.88
CA VAL A 126 4.95 -2.51 15.70
C VAL A 126 6.25 -1.92 15.15
N TYR A 127 6.44 -1.98 13.84
CA TYR A 127 7.61 -1.45 13.13
C TYR A 127 7.23 -0.58 11.92
N MET A 128 5.94 -0.37 11.68
CA MET A 128 5.45 0.54 10.65
C MET A 128 4.21 1.28 11.15
N VAL A 129 4.02 2.49 10.63
CA VAL A 129 2.75 3.21 10.77
C VAL A 129 1.81 2.71 9.67
N PRO A 130 0.66 2.12 10.02
CA PRO A 130 -0.30 1.67 9.02
C PRO A 130 -0.82 2.84 8.20
N ASN A 131 -0.89 2.67 6.88
CA ASN A 131 -1.55 3.65 6.03
C ASN A 131 -3.07 3.55 6.23
N TYR A 132 -3.67 4.68 6.59
CA TYR A 132 -5.12 4.76 6.77
C TYR A 132 -5.72 5.58 5.63
N SER A 133 -6.52 4.92 4.80
CA SER A 133 -7.28 5.55 3.72
C SER A 133 -8.77 5.29 3.92
N ASN A 134 -9.59 6.33 3.73
CA ASN A 134 -11.04 6.20 3.68
C ASN A 134 -11.54 5.76 2.29
N GLU A 135 -10.64 5.50 1.37
CA GLU A 135 -10.97 5.03 0.04
C GLU A 135 -11.21 3.53 0.06
N PHE A 136 -12.41 3.14 -0.33
CA PHE A 136 -12.74 1.74 -0.53
C PHE A 136 -12.56 1.41 -2.01
N GLY A 137 -11.52 0.64 -2.33
CA GLY A 137 -11.37 0.03 -3.63
C GLY A 137 -12.33 -1.15 -3.79
N GLN A 138 -12.94 -1.28 -4.95
CA GLN A 138 -13.59 -2.53 -5.36
C GLN A 138 -12.79 -3.15 -6.50
N ASP A 139 -12.55 -4.45 -6.37
CA ASP A 139 -12.05 -5.22 -7.51
C ASP A 139 -13.14 -5.31 -8.56
N VAL A 140 -12.90 -4.73 -9.72
CA VAL A 140 -13.85 -4.72 -10.82
C VAL A 140 -13.24 -5.36 -12.07
N LEU A 141 -14.07 -6.00 -12.85
CA LEU A 141 -13.71 -6.47 -14.18
C LEU A 141 -14.24 -5.45 -15.21
N ALA A 142 -13.31 -4.75 -15.87
CA ALA A 142 -13.67 -3.90 -16.99
C ALA A 142 -13.75 -4.76 -18.26
N VAL A 143 -14.89 -4.73 -18.92
CA VAL A 143 -15.14 -5.51 -20.13
C VAL A 143 -15.33 -4.58 -21.34
N ARG A 144 -14.81 -4.99 -22.49
CA ARG A 144 -14.99 -4.32 -23.77
C ARG A 144 -16.45 -4.45 -24.22
N GLY A 145 -17.24 -3.38 -23.98
CA GLY A 145 -18.65 -3.35 -24.35
C GLY A 145 -18.90 -3.47 -25.85
N ASP A 146 -17.99 -2.94 -26.67
CA ASP A 146 -18.04 -3.08 -28.13
C ASP A 146 -17.91 -4.54 -28.59
N LEU A 147 -17.06 -5.33 -27.93
CA LEU A 147 -16.95 -6.77 -28.20
C LEU A 147 -18.15 -7.57 -27.67
N MET A 148 -18.73 -7.12 -26.57
CA MET A 148 -19.99 -7.74 -26.09
C MET A 148 -21.10 -7.59 -27.13
N GLU A 149 -21.26 -6.36 -27.67
CA GLU A 149 -22.25 -6.07 -28.74
C GLU A 149 -21.95 -6.88 -30.00
N GLU A 150 -20.68 -6.92 -30.45
CA GLU A 150 -20.25 -7.66 -31.63
C GLU A 150 -20.54 -9.17 -31.51
N TYR A 151 -20.35 -9.74 -30.32
CA TYR A 151 -20.55 -11.17 -30.07
C TYR A 151 -21.96 -11.51 -29.58
N GLY A 152 -22.86 -10.54 -29.50
CA GLY A 152 -24.24 -10.74 -29.09
C GLY A 152 -24.40 -11.16 -27.62
N ILE A 153 -23.56 -10.61 -26.75
CA ILE A 153 -23.57 -10.85 -25.30
C ILE A 153 -24.15 -9.62 -24.62
N ASP A 154 -25.36 -9.72 -24.15
CA ASP A 154 -26.10 -8.58 -23.56
C ASP A 154 -25.63 -8.24 -22.15
N GLU A 155 -25.22 -9.24 -21.36
CA GLU A 155 -24.89 -9.07 -19.95
C GLU A 155 -23.84 -10.08 -19.48
N ILE A 156 -22.93 -9.63 -18.60
CA ILE A 156 -22.03 -10.51 -17.82
C ILE A 156 -22.41 -10.36 -16.36
N LYS A 157 -23.04 -11.37 -15.79
CA LYS A 157 -23.57 -11.34 -14.41
C LYS A 157 -23.04 -12.46 -13.50
N ASP A 158 -22.41 -13.45 -14.07
CA ASP A 158 -21.90 -14.63 -13.38
C ASP A 158 -20.68 -15.19 -14.11
N TRP A 159 -20.09 -16.23 -13.52
CA TRP A 159 -18.93 -16.90 -14.09
C TRP A 159 -19.22 -17.52 -15.47
N ASP A 160 -20.39 -18.08 -15.69
CA ASP A 160 -20.71 -18.75 -16.93
C ASP A 160 -20.84 -17.74 -18.08
N SER A 161 -21.49 -16.61 -17.86
CA SER A 161 -21.58 -15.52 -18.83
C SER A 161 -20.23 -14.87 -19.13
N LEU A 162 -19.34 -14.76 -18.14
CA LEU A 162 -17.97 -14.32 -18.33
C LEU A 162 -17.18 -15.30 -19.19
N MET A 163 -17.30 -16.60 -18.92
CA MET A 163 -16.64 -17.64 -19.71
C MET A 163 -17.16 -17.71 -21.14
N ALA A 164 -18.45 -17.44 -21.36
CA ALA A 164 -19.03 -17.32 -22.71
C ALA A 164 -18.39 -16.15 -23.49
N PHE A 165 -18.20 -15.01 -22.84
CA PHE A 165 -17.49 -13.86 -23.44
C PHE A 165 -16.04 -14.22 -23.76
N TYR A 166 -15.31 -14.84 -22.83
CA TYR A 166 -13.92 -15.24 -23.07
C TYR A 166 -13.78 -16.23 -24.21
N LYS A 167 -14.72 -17.17 -24.31
CA LYS A 167 -14.76 -18.12 -25.43
C LYS A 167 -15.00 -17.40 -26.76
N ALA A 168 -15.95 -16.48 -26.82
CA ALA A 168 -16.22 -15.69 -28.01
C ALA A 168 -14.99 -14.86 -28.43
N CYS A 169 -14.29 -14.24 -27.50
CA CYS A 169 -13.02 -13.54 -27.77
C CYS A 169 -12.00 -14.50 -28.40
N ALA A 170 -11.77 -15.65 -27.80
CA ALA A 170 -10.79 -16.63 -28.28
C ALA A 170 -11.13 -17.17 -29.67
N GLU A 171 -12.39 -17.45 -29.97
CA GLU A 171 -12.88 -17.90 -31.27
C GLU A 171 -12.66 -16.82 -32.37
N ASN A 172 -12.61 -15.56 -32.00
CA ASN A 172 -12.34 -14.42 -32.88
C ASN A 172 -10.87 -13.94 -32.84
N GLY A 173 -9.97 -14.75 -32.26
CA GLY A 173 -8.53 -14.45 -32.23
C GLY A 173 -8.14 -13.29 -31.31
N MET A 174 -9.02 -12.91 -30.37
CA MET A 174 -8.77 -11.87 -29.39
C MET A 174 -8.26 -12.46 -28.06
N TYR A 175 -7.37 -11.73 -27.38
CA TYR A 175 -7.05 -12.08 -25.99
C TYR A 175 -8.26 -11.77 -25.10
N ALA A 176 -8.71 -12.76 -24.36
CA ALA A 176 -9.87 -12.65 -23.50
C ALA A 176 -9.60 -11.79 -22.26
N SER A 177 -8.39 -11.85 -21.72
CA SER A 177 -7.99 -11.08 -20.54
C SER A 177 -6.47 -10.91 -20.52
N LEU A 178 -6.00 -9.81 -19.94
CA LEU A 178 -4.57 -9.60 -19.66
C LEU A 178 -4.08 -10.31 -18.39
N GLY A 179 -5.02 -10.84 -17.59
CA GLY A 179 -4.76 -11.62 -16.37
C GLY A 179 -5.89 -12.60 -16.13
N GLY A 180 -5.70 -13.54 -15.23
CA GLY A 180 -6.77 -14.48 -14.88
C GLY A 180 -7.89 -13.80 -14.09
N PRO A 181 -9.16 -14.13 -14.32
CA PRO A 181 -10.30 -13.60 -13.57
C PRO A 181 -10.47 -14.28 -12.21
N TRP A 182 -9.37 -14.56 -11.54
CA TRP A 182 -9.33 -15.34 -10.30
C TRP A 182 -10.11 -14.68 -9.17
N TYR A 183 -10.02 -13.35 -9.07
CA TYR A 183 -10.73 -12.59 -8.04
C TYR A 183 -12.25 -12.78 -8.16
N GLN A 184 -12.80 -12.65 -9.36
CA GLN A 184 -14.24 -12.81 -9.62
C GLN A 184 -14.69 -14.24 -9.35
N TYR A 185 -13.90 -15.22 -9.75
CA TYR A 185 -14.19 -16.63 -9.47
C TYR A 185 -14.21 -16.92 -7.96
N PHE A 186 -13.20 -16.47 -7.24
CA PHE A 186 -13.14 -16.68 -5.80
C PHE A 186 -14.27 -15.95 -5.07
N GLN A 187 -14.59 -14.72 -5.46
CA GLN A 187 -15.72 -13.97 -4.90
C GLN A 187 -17.05 -14.70 -5.14
N GLU A 188 -17.30 -15.20 -6.35
CA GLU A 188 -18.51 -15.99 -6.64
C GLU A 188 -18.60 -17.26 -5.78
N LYS A 189 -17.47 -17.89 -5.49
CA LYS A 189 -17.41 -19.07 -4.61
C LYS A 189 -17.39 -18.73 -3.12
N GLY A 190 -17.44 -17.45 -2.76
CA GLY A 190 -17.36 -16.99 -1.37
C GLY A 190 -15.99 -17.23 -0.74
N LEU A 191 -14.94 -17.27 -1.56
CA LEU A 191 -13.55 -17.40 -1.13
C LEU A 191 -12.87 -16.02 -1.17
N SER A 192 -11.90 -15.80 -0.27
CA SER A 192 -11.03 -14.61 -0.34
C SER A 192 -9.83 -14.90 -1.23
N THR A 193 -9.26 -13.85 -1.80
CA THR A 193 -8.06 -13.93 -2.64
C THR A 193 -6.78 -13.63 -1.87
N VAL A 194 -6.89 -13.27 -0.60
CA VAL A 194 -5.74 -12.94 0.26
C VAL A 194 -5.47 -14.09 1.23
N GLY A 195 -4.34 -14.73 1.01
CA GLY A 195 -3.65 -15.64 1.91
C GLY A 195 -4.49 -16.59 2.77
N GLY A 196 -5.10 -17.61 2.19
CA GLY A 196 -5.77 -18.64 2.98
C GLY A 196 -7.08 -18.15 3.60
N ALA A 197 -8.11 -18.08 2.78
CA ALA A 197 -9.41 -17.61 3.23
C ALA A 197 -10.20 -18.65 3.98
N PRO A 198 -10.78 -18.29 5.09
CA PRO A 198 -11.77 -19.15 5.73
C PRO A 198 -13.08 -19.12 4.93
N LYS A 199 -13.52 -20.28 4.48
CA LYS A 199 -14.90 -20.47 4.07
C LYS A 199 -15.70 -20.91 5.28
N GLY A 200 -16.59 -20.03 5.74
CA GLY A 200 -17.38 -20.33 6.95
C GLY A 200 -16.54 -20.43 8.23
N GLY A 201 -15.37 -19.77 8.29
CA GLY A 201 -14.48 -19.79 9.45
C GLY A 201 -13.42 -20.90 9.46
N GLU A 202 -13.36 -21.74 8.43
CA GLU A 202 -12.32 -22.76 8.28
C GLU A 202 -11.39 -22.41 7.12
N LEU A 203 -10.07 -22.64 7.32
CA LEU A 203 -9.08 -22.53 6.25
C LEU A 203 -9.32 -23.62 5.20
N VAL A 204 -9.43 -23.24 3.93
CA VAL A 204 -9.60 -24.14 2.79
C VAL A 204 -8.28 -24.26 2.03
#